data_caff58f8e09033dfe4dce5bb988bd0ee
#
_entry.id   caff58f8e09033dfe4dce5bb988bd0ee
#
_cell.length_a   1.000
_cell.length_b   1.000
_cell.length_c   1.000
_cell.angle_alpha   90.00
_cell.angle_beta   90.00
_cell.angle_gamma   90.00
#
_symmetry.space_group_name_H-M   'P 1'
#
loop_
_entity.id
_entity.type
_entity.pdbx_description
1 polymer ?
#
loop_
_entity_poly.entity_id
_entity_poly.type
_entity_poly.pdbx_seq_one_letter_code
_entity_poly.pdbx_strand_id
1 'polypeptide(L)'
;RDMEELAQAIQIEDWSQVSRLSHRMKGAAANSGAQRMSALAARMEDQAEVQAAGQVKEIYPQLVEIWQQTQTAMQDWLAEISV
;
A
#
# COMPACT_ATOMS: atom_id res chain seq x y z
N ARG A 1 -10.17 -2.50 -0.11
CA ARG A 1 -10.15 -3.93 -0.43
C ARG A 1 -8.73 -4.49 -0.42
N ASP A 2 -7.83 -3.92 -1.24
CA ASP A 2 -6.43 -4.37 -1.26
C ASP A 2 -5.74 -4.14 0.09
N MET A 3 -6.04 -3.04 0.76
CA MET A 3 -5.45 -2.76 2.08
C MET A 3 -5.92 -3.74 3.13
N GLU A 4 -7.18 -4.16 3.08
CA GLU A 4 -7.71 -5.16 4.00
C GLU A 4 -7.07 -6.52 3.77
N GLU A 5 -6.94 -6.92 2.51
CA GLU A 5 -6.28 -8.18 2.15
C GLU A 5 -4.82 -8.17 2.58
N LEU A 6 -4.15 -7.03 2.39
CA LEU A 6 -2.76 -6.87 2.80
C LEU A 6 -2.62 -7.00 4.31
N ALA A 7 -3.51 -6.36 5.09
CA ALA A 7 -3.49 -6.45 6.53
C ALA A 7 -3.65 -7.90 7.01
N GLN A 8 -4.59 -8.64 6.40
CA GLN A 8 -4.82 -10.04 6.75
C GLN A 8 -3.61 -10.90 6.41
N ALA A 9 -3.01 -10.70 5.24
CA ALA A 9 -1.84 -11.45 4.81
C ALA A 9 -0.66 -11.22 5.75
N ILE A 10 -0.46 -9.99 6.21
CA ILE A 10 0.60 -9.67 7.17
C ILE A 10 0.32 -10.35 8.50
N GLN A 11 -0.93 -10.33 8.95
CA GLN A 11 -1.32 -10.91 10.24
C GLN A 11 -1.05 -12.41 10.29
N ILE A 12 -1.35 -13.12 9.21
CA ILE A 12 -1.12 -14.58 9.14
C ILE A 12 0.27 -14.91 8.58
N GLU A 13 1.07 -13.90 8.29
CA GLU A 13 2.44 -14.04 7.79
C GLU A 13 2.52 -14.82 6.47
N ASP A 14 1.55 -14.61 5.60
CA ASP A 14 1.55 -15.14 4.24
C ASP A 14 2.37 -14.21 3.34
N TRP A 15 3.68 -14.37 3.38
CA TRP A 15 4.61 -13.45 2.70
C TRP A 15 4.49 -13.50 1.18
N SER A 16 4.12 -14.62 0.60
CA SER A 16 3.82 -14.71 -0.84
C SER A 16 2.68 -13.78 -1.23
N GLN A 17 1.63 -13.77 -0.43
CA GLN A 17 0.46 -12.92 -0.67
C GLN A 17 0.80 -11.45 -0.43
N VAL A 18 1.58 -11.15 0.62
CA VAL A 18 2.05 -9.79 0.89
C VAL A 18 2.85 -9.27 -0.31
N SER A 19 3.77 -10.06 -0.83
CA SER A 19 4.58 -9.68 -1.99
C SER A 19 3.71 -9.41 -3.21
N ARG A 20 2.76 -10.28 -3.49
CA ARG A 20 1.87 -10.17 -4.65
C ARG A 20 0.99 -8.93 -4.57
N LEU A 21 0.38 -8.69 -3.42
CA LEU A 21 -0.47 -7.52 -3.21
C LEU A 21 0.32 -6.23 -3.30
N SER A 22 1.52 -6.21 -2.71
CA SER A 22 2.40 -5.04 -2.74
C SER A 22 2.85 -4.72 -4.16
N HIS A 23 3.16 -5.73 -4.95
CA HIS A 23 3.54 -5.55 -6.35
C HIS A 23 2.39 -4.91 -7.14
N ARG A 24 1.17 -5.38 -6.94
CA ARG A 24 -0.01 -4.85 -7.61
C ARG A 24 -0.25 -3.39 -7.20
N MET A 25 -0.12 -3.10 -5.90
CA MET A 25 -0.29 -1.74 -5.39
C MET A 25 0.78 -0.79 -5.92
N LYS A 26 2.01 -1.27 -6.03
CA LYS A 26 3.10 -0.50 -6.62
C LYS A 26 2.79 -0.06 -8.04
N GLY A 27 2.32 -1.00 -8.87
CA GLY A 27 1.95 -0.70 -10.25
C GLY A 27 0.80 0.28 -10.36
N ALA A 28 -0.25 0.07 -9.57
CA ALA A 28 -1.42 0.95 -9.57
C ALA A 28 -1.05 2.37 -9.11
N ALA A 29 -0.22 2.48 -8.07
CA ALA A 29 0.22 3.77 -7.55
C ALA A 29 1.10 4.50 -8.57
N ALA A 30 1.98 3.79 -9.24
CA ALA A 30 2.85 4.38 -10.27
C ALA A 30 2.01 4.94 -11.42
N ASN A 31 0.99 4.20 -11.86
CA ASN A 31 0.11 4.63 -12.94
C ASN A 31 -0.71 5.87 -12.58
N SER A 32 -1.05 6.04 -11.31
CA SER A 32 -1.84 7.20 -10.87
C SER A 32 -0.97 8.37 -10.40
N GLY A 33 0.36 8.26 -10.48
CA GLY A 33 1.27 9.31 -10.06
C GLY A 33 1.52 9.38 -8.57
N ALA A 34 1.08 8.40 -7.79
CA ALA A 34 1.27 8.36 -6.34
C ALA A 34 2.64 7.79 -6.01
N GLN A 35 3.69 8.60 -6.18
CA GLN A 35 5.08 8.14 -6.10
C GLN A 35 5.46 7.62 -4.72
N ARG A 36 5.00 8.29 -3.65
CA ARG A 36 5.34 7.87 -2.28
C ARG A 36 4.71 6.51 -1.96
N MET A 37 3.46 6.32 -2.38
CA MET A 37 2.78 5.04 -2.17
C MET A 37 3.45 3.94 -2.97
N SER A 38 3.84 4.23 -4.22
CA SER A 38 4.57 3.28 -5.06
C SER A 38 5.89 2.87 -4.41
N ALA A 39 6.64 3.83 -3.86
CA ALA A 39 7.92 3.56 -3.21
C ALA A 39 7.75 2.71 -1.96
N LEU A 40 6.75 2.99 -1.14
CA LEU A 40 6.48 2.19 0.06
C LEU A 40 6.02 0.77 -0.29
N ALA A 41 5.18 0.65 -1.32
CA ALA A 41 4.73 -0.67 -1.78
C ALA A 41 5.90 -1.49 -2.32
N ALA A 42 6.83 -0.86 -3.03
CA ALA A 42 8.05 -1.53 -3.52
C ALA A 42 8.90 -2.04 -2.36
N ARG A 43 9.06 -1.24 -1.31
CA ARG A 43 9.81 -1.66 -0.11
C ARG A 43 9.11 -2.81 0.60
N MET A 44 7.78 -2.76 0.70
CA MET A 44 7.00 -3.84 1.29
C MET A 44 7.20 -5.14 0.51
N GLU A 45 7.15 -5.07 -0.81
CA GLU A 45 7.35 -6.22 -1.68
C GLU A 45 8.73 -6.85 -1.43
N ASP A 46 9.78 -6.02 -1.42
CA ASP A 46 11.15 -6.49 -1.22
C ASP A 46 11.33 -7.17 0.13
N GLN A 47 10.77 -6.58 1.19
CA GLN A 47 10.89 -7.12 2.53
C GLN A 47 10.07 -8.41 2.69
N ALA A 48 8.92 -8.50 2.03
CA ALA A 48 8.12 -9.71 2.05
C ALA A 48 8.82 -10.87 1.34
N GLU A 49 9.54 -10.58 0.26
CA GLU A 49 10.28 -11.62 -0.49
C GLU A 49 11.37 -12.25 0.37
N VAL A 50 11.99 -11.49 1.26
CA VAL A 50 13.00 -12.04 2.18
C VAL A 50 12.41 -12.40 3.54
N GLN A 51 11.09 -12.38 3.65
CA GLN A 51 10.34 -12.77 4.84
C GLN A 51 10.75 -11.98 6.09
N ALA A 52 11.05 -10.70 5.90
CA ALA A 52 11.47 -9.82 6.98
C ALA A 52 10.24 -9.25 7.71
N ALA A 53 9.63 -10.06 8.57
CA ALA A 53 8.37 -9.75 9.25
C ALA A 53 8.40 -8.41 9.98
N GLY A 54 9.47 -8.12 10.71
CA GLY A 54 9.62 -6.87 11.44
C GLY A 54 9.60 -5.65 10.52
N GLN A 55 10.29 -5.74 9.38
CA GLN A 55 10.33 -4.65 8.41
C GLN A 55 8.98 -4.44 7.74
N VAL A 56 8.30 -5.52 7.37
CA VAL A 56 6.97 -5.44 6.77
C VAL A 56 6.00 -4.75 7.74
N LYS A 57 6.01 -5.15 9.00
CA LYS A 57 5.13 -4.58 10.03
C LYS A 57 5.44 -3.12 10.31
N GLU A 58 6.69 -2.70 10.13
CA GLU A 58 7.10 -1.31 10.28
C GLU A 58 6.65 -0.45 9.09
N ILE A 59 6.69 -0.99 7.89
CA ILE A 59 6.28 -0.27 6.67
C ILE A 59 4.76 -0.11 6.60
N TYR A 60 4.01 -1.08 7.07
CA TYR A 60 2.56 -1.11 6.91
C TYR A 60 1.85 0.14 7.45
N PRO A 61 2.13 0.64 8.65
CA PRO A 61 1.47 1.87 9.13
C PRO A 61 1.76 3.09 8.26
N GLN A 62 2.95 3.18 7.70
CA GLN A 62 3.31 4.27 6.79
C GLN A 62 2.50 4.18 5.50
N LEU A 63 2.30 2.97 4.99
CA LEU A 63 1.51 2.74 3.79
C LEU A 63 0.03 3.11 4.03
N VAL A 64 -0.51 2.75 5.19
CA VAL A 64 -1.88 3.10 5.58
C VAL A 64 -2.06 4.61 5.63
N GLU A 65 -1.12 5.32 6.24
CA GLU A 65 -1.18 6.77 6.34
C GLU A 65 -1.20 7.43 4.96
N ILE A 66 -0.31 7.00 4.07
CA ILE A 66 -0.25 7.54 2.70
C ILE A 66 -1.53 7.21 1.93
N TRP A 67 -2.05 6.01 2.11
CA TRP A 67 -3.31 5.60 1.48
C TRP A 67 -4.46 6.50 1.91
N GLN A 68 -4.58 6.78 3.21
CA GLN A 68 -5.62 7.66 3.74
C GLN A 68 -5.50 9.08 3.19
N GLN A 69 -4.29 9.61 3.13
CA GLN A 69 -4.03 10.94 2.56
C GLN A 69 -4.43 11.01 1.10
N THR A 70 -4.11 9.98 0.33
CA THR A 70 -4.45 9.90 -1.09
C THR A 70 -5.97 9.89 -1.29
N GLN A 71 -6.68 9.10 -0.48
CA GLN A 71 -8.14 9.04 -0.56
C GLN A 71 -8.78 10.37 -0.20
N THR A 72 -8.30 11.03 0.84
CA THR A 72 -8.81 12.34 1.26
C THR A 72 -8.63 13.37 0.16
N ALA A 73 -7.45 13.41 -0.46
CA ALA A 73 -7.18 14.33 -1.55
C ALA A 73 -8.12 14.10 -2.73
N MET A 74 -8.38 12.84 -3.08
CA MET A 74 -9.31 12.51 -4.15
C MET A 74 -10.74 12.91 -3.82
N GLN A 75 -11.17 12.71 -2.58
CA GLN A 75 -12.51 13.10 -2.14
C GLN A 75 -12.69 14.62 -2.19
N ASP A 76 -11.70 15.36 -1.74
CA ASP A 76 -11.73 16.83 -1.78
C ASP A 76 -11.81 17.32 -3.22
N TRP A 77 -11.04 16.73 -4.11
CA TRP A 77 -11.04 17.07 -5.52
C TRP A 77 -12.42 16.82 -6.16
N LEU A 78 -13.02 15.65 -5.86
CA LEU A 78 -14.34 15.30 -6.36
C LEU A 78 -15.43 16.25 -5.81
N ALA A 79 -15.31 16.66 -4.56
CA ALA A 79 -16.23 17.62 -3.97
C ALA A 79 -16.18 18.95 -4.69
N GLU A 80 -14.99 19.43 -5.06
CA GLU A 80 -14.83 20.67 -5.83
C GLU A 80 -15.46 20.58 -7.21
N ILE A 81 -15.32 19.44 -7.88
CA ILE A 81 -15.91 19.24 -9.21
C ILE A 81 -17.43 19.18 -9.15
N SER A 82 -17.97 18.61 -8.06
CA SER A 82 -19.42 18.42 -7.91
C SER A 82 -20.18 19.71 -7.68
N VAL A 83 -19.49 20.77 -7.33
CA VAL A 83 -20.10 22.08 -7.09
C VAL A 83 -20.15 22.91 -8.38
#